data_df94d2f5a9ef06edcbfc44d6c2e47870
#
_entry.id   df94d2f5a9ef06edcbfc44d6c2e47870
#
_cell.length_a   1.000
_cell.length_b   1.000
_cell.length_c   1.000
_cell.angle_alpha   90.00
_cell.angle_beta   90.00
_cell.angle_gamma   90.00
#
_symmetry.space_group_name_H-M   'P 1'
#
loop_
_entity.id
_entity.type
_entity.pdbx_description
1 polymer ?
#
loop_
_entity_poly.entity_id
_entity_poly.type
_entity_poly.pdbx_seq_one_letter_code
_entity_poly.pdbx_strand_id
1 'polypeptide(L)'
;MDRPPVTVLMPVYNGQKHLREAVDGILAQTFPDFEFLVIDDGSTDDTPRILQSLQDARISVIRNDTNAGLAASLNKGIRLARGGLIARMDCDDISLPARLEKQVAFMNANASVGVCGTGAICFGDGKEQRWRHPASDAAIRARLFFGNSIVHSSAMIRRSVLTDNNLGYDESLDCAQDYDLWTRISRHTKLANLDEPLVRYRVHKFGITGTTPEKDDFVTPIRLAQLRRLIPEPSDDEVRAHLNLCESRRVEKRSELADAIGWAHFLQEKNLAAGRPLPEKEFLAELSGRLFAFCRLHTHFGMLAWRNFRKSGLSRSAPMNISQRIRFFAKCLLKYDSSRR
;
A
#
# COMPACT_ATOMS: atom_id res chain seq x y z
N MET A 1 14.36 -26.48 -20.00
CA MET A 1 13.78 -25.15 -20.32
C MET A 1 14.36 -24.16 -19.36
N ASP A 2 14.98 -23.10 -19.85
CA ASP A 2 15.55 -22.05 -18.99
C ASP A 2 14.44 -21.41 -18.16
N ARG A 3 14.77 -21.07 -16.91
CA ARG A 3 13.83 -20.40 -16.01
C ARG A 3 13.65 -18.94 -16.47
N PRO A 4 12.41 -18.50 -16.73
CA PRO A 4 12.20 -17.08 -17.07
C PRO A 4 12.64 -16.18 -15.92
N PRO A 5 13.18 -15.00 -16.16
CA PRO A 5 13.57 -14.08 -15.08
C PRO A 5 12.38 -13.59 -14.24
N VAL A 6 11.20 -13.47 -14.86
CA VAL A 6 9.99 -12.93 -14.24
C VAL A 6 8.83 -13.92 -14.34
N THR A 7 8.09 -14.10 -13.26
CA THR A 7 6.71 -14.60 -13.28
C THR A 7 5.76 -13.44 -13.05
N VAL A 8 4.90 -13.13 -14.02
CA VAL A 8 3.73 -12.28 -13.76
C VAL A 8 2.67 -13.16 -13.11
N LEU A 9 2.21 -12.78 -11.92
CA LEU A 9 1.21 -13.55 -11.15
C LEU A 9 -0.09 -12.75 -11.06
N MET A 10 -1.16 -13.30 -11.64
CA MET A 10 -2.49 -12.71 -11.66
C MET A 10 -3.53 -13.69 -11.10
N PRO A 11 -4.02 -13.49 -9.87
CA PRO A 11 -5.23 -14.16 -9.40
C PRO A 11 -6.45 -13.52 -10.05
N VAL A 12 -7.48 -14.32 -10.32
CA VAL A 12 -8.76 -13.85 -10.85
C VAL A 12 -9.91 -14.63 -10.26
N TYR A 13 -10.96 -13.91 -9.83
CA TYR A 13 -12.26 -14.46 -9.46
C TYR A 13 -13.37 -13.57 -10.01
N ASN A 14 -14.21 -14.14 -10.89
CA ASN A 14 -15.30 -13.41 -11.55
C ASN A 14 -14.85 -12.10 -12.21
N GLY A 15 -13.76 -12.17 -12.99
CA GLY A 15 -13.10 -11.03 -13.60
C GLY A 15 -13.57 -10.69 -15.01
N GLN A 16 -14.64 -11.32 -15.54
CA GLN A 16 -15.08 -11.22 -16.96
C GLN A 16 -15.06 -9.81 -17.53
N LYS A 17 -15.34 -8.81 -16.66
CA LYS A 17 -15.52 -7.42 -17.11
C LYS A 17 -14.19 -6.73 -17.50
N HIS A 18 -13.10 -7.06 -16.84
CA HIS A 18 -11.84 -6.32 -16.97
C HIS A 18 -10.64 -7.19 -17.33
N LEU A 19 -10.78 -8.53 -17.20
CA LEU A 19 -9.71 -9.48 -17.37
C LEU A 19 -8.99 -9.33 -18.71
N ARG A 20 -9.72 -9.14 -19.82
CA ARG A 20 -9.12 -9.02 -21.15
C ARG A 20 -8.18 -7.83 -21.24
N GLU A 21 -8.60 -6.66 -20.75
CA GLU A 21 -7.79 -5.45 -20.75
C GLU A 21 -6.54 -5.61 -19.86
N ALA A 22 -6.68 -6.25 -18.69
CA ALA A 22 -5.56 -6.54 -17.81
C ALA A 22 -4.53 -7.49 -18.45
N VAL A 23 -4.99 -8.56 -19.11
CA VAL A 23 -4.15 -9.52 -19.83
C VAL A 23 -3.43 -8.82 -20.98
N ASP A 24 -4.13 -8.05 -21.79
CA ASP A 24 -3.55 -7.34 -22.93
C ASP A 24 -2.45 -6.36 -22.48
N GLY A 25 -2.62 -5.68 -21.31
CA GLY A 25 -1.60 -4.84 -20.72
C GLY A 25 -0.33 -5.59 -20.28
N ILE A 26 -0.44 -6.85 -19.89
CA ILE A 26 0.71 -7.71 -19.58
C ILE A 26 1.36 -8.22 -20.87
N LEU A 27 0.59 -8.64 -21.86
CA LEU A 27 1.15 -9.15 -23.11
C LEU A 27 1.87 -8.06 -23.94
N ALA A 28 1.49 -6.80 -23.74
CA ALA A 28 2.09 -5.61 -24.37
C ALA A 28 3.35 -5.08 -23.67
N GLN A 29 3.90 -5.77 -22.65
CA GLN A 29 5.10 -5.33 -21.96
C GLN A 29 6.32 -5.31 -22.90
N THR A 30 7.16 -4.25 -22.78
CA THR A 30 8.41 -4.11 -23.54
C THR A 30 9.47 -5.12 -23.15
N PHE A 31 9.40 -5.68 -21.96
CA PHE A 31 10.22 -6.80 -21.50
C PHE A 31 9.55 -8.12 -21.88
N PRO A 32 10.10 -8.91 -22.83
CA PRO A 32 9.40 -10.06 -23.39
C PRO A 32 9.58 -11.37 -22.62
N ASP A 33 10.66 -11.48 -21.83
CA ASP A 33 11.09 -12.75 -21.21
C ASP A 33 10.44 -12.96 -19.84
N PHE A 34 9.20 -13.40 -19.84
CA PHE A 34 8.43 -13.73 -18.64
C PHE A 34 7.48 -14.90 -18.87
N GLU A 35 7.13 -15.62 -17.81
CA GLU A 35 5.93 -16.45 -17.77
C GLU A 35 4.77 -15.65 -17.19
N PHE A 36 3.57 -15.91 -17.68
CA PHE A 36 2.35 -15.31 -17.17
C PHE A 36 1.46 -16.36 -16.52
N LEU A 37 1.49 -16.43 -15.19
CA LEU A 37 0.73 -17.38 -14.39
C LEU A 37 -0.57 -16.75 -13.92
N VAL A 38 -1.70 -17.25 -14.40
CA VAL A 38 -3.04 -16.84 -14.01
C VAL A 38 -3.62 -17.92 -13.10
N ILE A 39 -4.09 -17.53 -11.91
CA ILE A 39 -4.80 -18.41 -10.98
C ILE A 39 -6.29 -18.07 -11.01
N ASP A 40 -7.09 -18.87 -11.71
CA ASP A 40 -8.56 -18.77 -11.68
C ASP A 40 -9.09 -19.41 -10.38
N ASP A 41 -9.57 -18.55 -9.49
CA ASP A 41 -10.03 -18.94 -8.14
C ASP A 41 -11.47 -19.49 -8.16
N GLY A 42 -11.76 -20.40 -9.07
CA GLY A 42 -13.08 -21.04 -9.16
C GLY A 42 -14.16 -20.10 -9.71
N SER A 43 -13.86 -19.25 -10.68
CA SER A 43 -14.82 -18.31 -11.28
C SER A 43 -16.05 -19.02 -11.83
N THR A 44 -17.21 -18.37 -11.67
CA THR A 44 -18.55 -18.85 -12.06
C THR A 44 -19.18 -18.04 -13.20
N ASP A 45 -18.53 -16.93 -13.60
CA ASP A 45 -18.91 -16.09 -14.73
C ASP A 45 -18.18 -16.50 -16.02
N ASP A 46 -18.11 -15.64 -17.03
CA ASP A 46 -17.43 -15.88 -18.31
C ASP A 46 -15.89 -15.89 -18.22
N THR A 47 -15.30 -15.69 -17.04
CA THR A 47 -13.82 -15.68 -16.83
C THR A 47 -13.14 -16.92 -17.42
N PRO A 48 -13.59 -18.18 -17.17
CA PRO A 48 -12.94 -19.36 -17.73
C PRO A 48 -12.95 -19.38 -19.26
N ARG A 49 -14.04 -18.91 -19.87
CA ARG A 49 -14.15 -18.84 -21.34
C ARG A 49 -13.18 -17.80 -21.93
N ILE A 50 -13.03 -16.66 -21.26
CA ILE A 50 -12.05 -15.65 -21.67
C ILE A 50 -10.63 -16.22 -21.57
N LEU A 51 -10.27 -16.86 -20.44
CA LEU A 51 -8.95 -17.47 -20.25
C LEU A 51 -8.63 -18.55 -21.30
N GLN A 52 -9.59 -19.40 -21.66
CA GLN A 52 -9.44 -20.42 -22.70
C GLN A 52 -9.23 -19.83 -24.10
N SER A 53 -9.70 -18.61 -24.36
CA SER A 53 -9.52 -17.92 -25.63
C SER A 53 -8.14 -17.28 -25.82
N LEU A 54 -7.32 -17.23 -24.76
CA LEU A 54 -6.00 -16.63 -24.82
C LEU A 54 -5.00 -17.55 -25.54
N GLN A 55 -4.34 -17.03 -26.57
CA GLN A 55 -3.40 -17.79 -27.39
C GLN A 55 -2.00 -17.14 -27.32
N ASP A 56 -1.34 -17.25 -26.17
CA ASP A 56 0.05 -16.81 -26.01
C ASP A 56 0.81 -17.87 -25.20
N ALA A 57 1.95 -18.32 -25.74
CA ALA A 57 2.74 -19.41 -25.15
C ALA A 57 3.30 -19.08 -23.74
N ARG A 58 3.32 -17.81 -23.36
CA ARG A 58 3.77 -17.36 -22.03
C ARG A 58 2.72 -17.60 -20.95
N ILE A 59 1.44 -17.77 -21.32
CA ILE A 59 0.32 -17.91 -20.38
C ILE A 59 0.20 -19.34 -19.88
N SER A 60 0.09 -19.48 -18.58
CA SER A 60 -0.31 -20.71 -17.90
C SER A 60 -1.48 -20.42 -16.99
N VAL A 61 -2.60 -21.11 -17.18
CA VAL A 61 -3.81 -20.96 -16.36
C VAL A 61 -3.92 -22.16 -15.42
N ILE A 62 -4.03 -21.88 -14.13
CA ILE A 62 -4.30 -22.87 -13.09
C ILE A 62 -5.65 -22.53 -12.45
N ARG A 63 -6.57 -23.45 -12.43
CA ARG A 63 -7.89 -23.26 -11.83
C ARG A 63 -7.96 -23.92 -10.45
N ASN A 64 -8.61 -23.25 -9.50
CA ASN A 64 -9.06 -23.85 -8.24
C ASN A 64 -10.45 -24.46 -8.44
N ASP A 65 -10.74 -25.54 -7.71
CA ASP A 65 -12.06 -26.20 -7.79
C ASP A 65 -13.18 -25.30 -7.24
N THR A 66 -12.84 -24.52 -6.21
CA THR A 66 -13.74 -23.55 -5.55
C THR A 66 -12.98 -22.27 -5.25
N ASN A 67 -13.70 -21.20 -4.92
CA ASN A 67 -13.09 -19.95 -4.43
C ASN A 67 -12.38 -20.20 -3.09
N ALA A 68 -11.06 -20.10 -3.10
CA ALA A 68 -10.19 -20.27 -1.93
C ALA A 68 -9.76 -18.91 -1.32
N GLY A 69 -10.08 -17.81 -1.99
CA GLY A 69 -9.71 -16.45 -1.60
C GLY A 69 -8.41 -15.93 -2.23
N LEU A 70 -8.27 -14.61 -2.26
CA LEU A 70 -7.16 -13.93 -2.92
C LEU A 70 -5.80 -14.35 -2.36
N ALA A 71 -5.66 -14.41 -1.03
CA ALA A 71 -4.40 -14.77 -0.37
C ALA A 71 -3.97 -16.21 -0.70
N ALA A 72 -4.89 -17.16 -0.66
CA ALA A 72 -4.61 -18.56 -0.99
C ALA A 72 -4.21 -18.73 -2.47
N SER A 73 -4.90 -18.05 -3.38
CA SER A 73 -4.58 -18.06 -4.81
C SER A 73 -3.23 -17.43 -5.10
N LEU A 74 -2.87 -16.33 -4.43
CA LEU A 74 -1.53 -15.73 -4.51
C LEU A 74 -0.44 -16.68 -3.97
N ASN A 75 -0.66 -17.29 -2.82
CA ASN A 75 0.27 -18.28 -2.24
C ASN A 75 0.47 -19.49 -3.15
N LYS A 76 -0.61 -20.00 -3.76
CA LYS A 76 -0.53 -21.06 -4.78
C LYS A 76 0.33 -20.63 -5.95
N GLY A 77 0.11 -19.40 -6.46
CA GLY A 77 0.90 -18.84 -7.56
C GLY A 77 2.38 -18.67 -7.20
N ILE A 78 2.70 -18.19 -5.99
CA ILE A 78 4.09 -18.06 -5.49
C ILE A 78 4.80 -19.43 -5.48
N ARG A 79 4.13 -20.49 -5.04
CA ARG A 79 4.70 -21.85 -5.05
C ARG A 79 4.97 -22.38 -6.46
N LEU A 80 4.12 -22.03 -7.43
CA LEU A 80 4.22 -22.48 -8.83
C LEU A 80 5.13 -21.60 -9.68
N ALA A 81 5.41 -20.37 -9.24
CA ALA A 81 6.26 -19.42 -9.95
C ALA A 81 7.67 -19.96 -10.19
N ARG A 82 8.14 -19.88 -11.45
CA ARG A 82 9.48 -20.32 -11.86
C ARG A 82 10.47 -19.13 -11.89
N GLY A 83 9.97 -17.92 -12.10
CA GLY A 83 10.79 -16.71 -12.18
C GLY A 83 11.52 -16.37 -10.88
N GLY A 84 12.69 -15.76 -10.99
CA GLY A 84 13.41 -15.20 -9.85
C GLY A 84 12.74 -13.96 -9.26
N LEU A 85 11.96 -13.24 -10.08
CA LEU A 85 11.13 -12.11 -9.71
C LEU A 85 9.66 -12.45 -9.95
N ILE A 86 8.79 -12.04 -9.02
CA ILE A 86 7.33 -12.19 -9.12
C ILE A 86 6.72 -10.81 -9.28
N ALA A 87 6.16 -10.52 -10.46
CA ALA A 87 5.42 -9.29 -10.73
C ALA A 87 3.93 -9.53 -10.47
N ARG A 88 3.43 -9.00 -9.37
CA ARG A 88 2.01 -9.13 -9.01
C ARG A 88 1.14 -8.23 -9.89
N MET A 89 -0.06 -8.69 -10.27
CA MET A 89 -1.03 -7.91 -11.04
C MET A 89 -2.45 -8.30 -10.66
N ASP A 90 -3.35 -7.32 -10.50
CA ASP A 90 -4.80 -7.57 -10.38
C ASP A 90 -5.44 -7.75 -11.76
N CYS A 91 -6.52 -8.52 -11.81
CA CYS A 91 -7.25 -8.80 -13.05
C CYS A 91 -8.15 -7.65 -13.53
N ASP A 92 -8.22 -6.55 -12.78
CA ASP A 92 -9.00 -5.35 -13.09
C ASP A 92 -8.15 -4.09 -13.31
N ASP A 93 -6.83 -4.19 -13.08
CA ASP A 93 -5.86 -3.12 -13.29
C ASP A 93 -5.14 -3.24 -14.64
N ILE A 94 -4.40 -2.20 -15.05
CA ILE A 94 -3.66 -2.19 -16.32
C ILE A 94 -2.18 -1.94 -16.04
N SER A 95 -1.32 -2.86 -16.47
CA SER A 95 0.14 -2.68 -16.47
C SER A 95 0.56 -1.82 -17.66
N LEU A 96 1.28 -0.72 -17.42
CA LEU A 96 1.80 0.11 -18.49
C LEU A 96 3.01 -0.55 -19.18
N PRO A 97 3.23 -0.35 -20.49
CA PRO A 97 4.16 -1.16 -21.29
C PRO A 97 5.59 -1.27 -20.73
N ALA A 98 6.14 -0.22 -20.13
CA ALA A 98 7.52 -0.21 -19.63
C ALA A 98 7.67 -0.73 -18.18
N ARG A 99 6.61 -1.24 -17.55
CA ARG A 99 6.65 -1.62 -16.13
C ARG A 99 7.66 -2.71 -15.86
N LEU A 100 7.56 -3.85 -16.53
CA LEU A 100 8.47 -4.98 -16.27
C LEU A 100 9.91 -4.61 -16.56
N GLU A 101 10.18 -3.97 -17.70
CA GLU A 101 11.53 -3.54 -18.08
C GLU A 101 12.18 -2.68 -17.01
N LYS A 102 11.48 -1.63 -16.55
CA LYS A 102 12.01 -0.70 -15.56
C LYS A 102 12.20 -1.34 -14.18
N GLN A 103 11.24 -2.17 -13.76
CA GLN A 103 11.35 -2.86 -12.48
C GLN A 103 12.45 -3.94 -12.50
N VAL A 104 12.59 -4.72 -13.58
CA VAL A 104 13.67 -5.71 -13.72
C VAL A 104 15.03 -5.01 -13.72
N ALA A 105 15.20 -3.94 -14.50
CA ALA A 105 16.44 -3.16 -14.51
C ALA A 105 16.78 -2.63 -13.11
N PHE A 106 15.79 -2.07 -12.40
CA PHE A 106 15.98 -1.58 -11.04
C PHE A 106 16.36 -2.70 -10.06
N MET A 107 15.65 -3.83 -10.08
CA MET A 107 15.91 -4.96 -9.20
C MET A 107 17.28 -5.57 -9.44
N ASN A 108 17.73 -5.66 -10.70
CA ASN A 108 19.06 -6.15 -11.06
C ASN A 108 20.17 -5.21 -10.57
N ALA A 109 19.96 -3.90 -10.66
CA ALA A 109 20.91 -2.90 -10.16
C ALA A 109 20.95 -2.80 -8.63
N ASN A 110 19.92 -3.31 -7.91
CA ASN A 110 19.75 -3.16 -6.47
C ASN A 110 19.50 -4.52 -5.79
N ALA A 111 20.53 -5.35 -5.68
CA ALA A 111 20.43 -6.72 -5.14
C ALA A 111 19.89 -6.78 -3.69
N SER A 112 20.10 -5.73 -2.89
CA SER A 112 19.58 -5.64 -1.50
C SER A 112 18.09 -5.29 -1.42
N VAL A 113 17.43 -4.97 -2.55
CA VAL A 113 16.00 -4.69 -2.59
C VAL A 113 15.24 -5.97 -2.90
N GLY A 114 14.34 -6.36 -2.01
CA GLY A 114 13.50 -7.54 -2.17
C GLY A 114 12.11 -7.25 -2.73
N VAL A 115 11.63 -6.01 -2.61
CA VAL A 115 10.34 -5.58 -3.17
C VAL A 115 10.47 -4.20 -3.81
N CYS A 116 10.00 -4.08 -5.05
CA CYS A 116 9.93 -2.84 -5.79
C CYS A 116 8.50 -2.58 -6.25
N GLY A 117 7.85 -1.56 -5.68
CA GLY A 117 6.58 -1.03 -6.18
C GLY A 117 6.79 0.10 -7.19
N THR A 118 5.70 0.70 -7.63
CA THR A 118 5.71 1.91 -8.49
C THR A 118 4.61 2.89 -8.06
N GLY A 119 4.64 4.12 -8.60
CA GLY A 119 3.48 4.96 -8.60
C GLY A 119 2.32 4.33 -9.39
N ALA A 120 1.12 4.87 -9.22
CA ALA A 120 -0.06 4.45 -9.97
C ALA A 120 -0.88 5.64 -10.46
N ILE A 121 -1.67 5.40 -11.50
CA ILE A 121 -2.73 6.29 -11.99
C ILE A 121 -4.06 5.66 -11.59
N CYS A 122 -4.74 6.23 -10.60
CA CYS A 122 -6.10 5.82 -10.25
C CYS A 122 -7.07 6.32 -11.30
N PHE A 123 -7.94 5.42 -11.79
CA PHE A 123 -8.97 5.72 -12.79
C PHE A 123 -10.23 4.89 -12.54
N GLY A 124 -11.31 5.17 -13.25
CA GLY A 124 -12.60 4.50 -13.09
C GLY A 124 -13.66 5.44 -12.52
N ASP A 125 -14.28 5.08 -11.41
CA ASP A 125 -15.31 5.91 -10.77
C ASP A 125 -14.68 7.16 -10.14
N GLY A 126 -14.60 8.26 -10.89
CA GLY A 126 -14.08 9.55 -10.42
C GLY A 126 -13.05 10.19 -11.34
N LYS A 127 -12.39 11.25 -10.83
CA LYS A 127 -11.33 11.93 -11.57
C LYS A 127 -10.04 11.13 -11.49
N GLU A 128 -9.34 11.01 -12.62
CA GLU A 128 -8.02 10.40 -12.67
C GLU A 128 -7.05 11.12 -11.71
N GLN A 129 -6.34 10.35 -10.89
CA GLN A 129 -5.40 10.84 -9.89
C GLN A 129 -4.08 10.08 -9.96
N ARG A 130 -2.97 10.78 -9.80
CA ARG A 130 -1.66 10.13 -9.62
C ARG A 130 -1.41 9.84 -8.16
N TRP A 131 -1.17 8.59 -7.84
CA TRP A 131 -0.72 8.14 -6.53
C TRP A 131 0.80 8.02 -6.53
N ARG A 132 1.42 8.68 -5.55
CA ARG A 132 2.85 8.57 -5.27
C ARG A 132 3.05 7.99 -3.89
N HIS A 133 3.98 7.08 -3.79
CA HIS A 133 4.38 6.45 -2.55
C HIS A 133 5.83 6.80 -2.23
N PRO A 134 6.26 6.69 -0.95
CA PRO A 134 7.66 6.89 -0.59
C PRO A 134 8.58 6.00 -1.43
N ALA A 135 9.68 6.55 -1.96
CA ALA A 135 10.56 5.81 -2.86
C ALA A 135 11.65 5.00 -2.12
N SER A 136 12.20 5.54 -1.02
CA SER A 136 13.30 4.90 -0.29
C SER A 136 12.82 3.93 0.78
N ASP A 137 13.64 2.91 1.08
CA ASP A 137 13.40 1.95 2.17
C ASP A 137 13.08 2.62 3.50
N ALA A 138 13.87 3.64 3.86
CA ALA A 138 13.67 4.38 5.09
C ALA A 138 12.27 5.04 5.17
N ALA A 139 11.84 5.68 4.09
CA ALA A 139 10.54 6.35 4.03
C ALA A 139 9.37 5.34 3.94
N ILE A 140 9.58 4.21 3.26
CA ILE A 140 8.61 3.11 3.21
C ILE A 140 8.40 2.52 4.61
N ARG A 141 9.47 2.22 5.36
CA ARG A 141 9.40 1.70 6.74
C ARG A 141 8.67 2.66 7.68
N ALA A 142 8.97 3.96 7.58
CA ALA A 142 8.28 4.98 8.36
C ALA A 142 6.77 5.00 8.05
N ARG A 143 6.40 4.88 6.78
CA ARG A 143 5.00 4.84 6.33
C ARG A 143 4.30 3.54 6.76
N LEU A 144 4.96 2.38 6.66
CA LEU A 144 4.40 1.08 7.05
C LEU A 144 4.02 0.99 8.53
N PHE A 145 4.62 1.82 9.38
CA PHE A 145 4.21 1.93 10.78
C PHE A 145 2.75 2.40 10.95
N PHE A 146 2.22 3.14 9.97
CA PHE A 146 0.89 3.73 10.01
C PHE A 146 -0.07 3.18 8.94
N GLY A 147 0.43 2.61 7.87
CA GLY A 147 -0.40 2.14 6.76
C GLY A 147 0.40 1.66 5.56
N ASN A 148 -0.30 1.15 4.57
CA ASN A 148 0.31 0.59 3.36
C ASN A 148 1.12 1.64 2.58
N SER A 149 2.18 1.18 1.92
CA SER A 149 3.17 2.02 1.25
C SER A 149 3.53 1.54 -0.17
N ILE A 150 2.96 0.44 -0.63
CA ILE A 150 3.21 -0.14 -1.95
C ILE A 150 1.88 -0.51 -2.58
N VAL A 151 1.62 -0.04 -3.78
CA VAL A 151 0.43 -0.43 -4.56
C VAL A 151 0.55 -1.92 -4.91
N HIS A 152 -0.41 -2.73 -4.50
CA HIS A 152 -0.33 -4.18 -4.62
C HIS A 152 -0.10 -4.62 -6.07
N SER A 153 -0.91 -4.11 -7.02
CA SER A 153 -0.78 -4.42 -8.46
C SER A 153 0.52 -3.95 -9.08
N SER A 154 1.31 -3.11 -8.39
CA SER A 154 2.59 -2.64 -8.88
C SER A 154 3.79 -3.42 -8.33
N ALA A 155 3.57 -4.30 -7.35
CA ALA A 155 4.67 -4.95 -6.64
C ALA A 155 5.42 -5.95 -7.53
N MET A 156 6.76 -5.85 -7.52
CA MET A 156 7.69 -6.87 -8.00
C MET A 156 8.50 -7.37 -6.81
N ILE A 157 8.45 -8.68 -6.56
CA ILE A 157 9.02 -9.33 -5.37
C ILE A 157 10.14 -10.28 -5.79
N ARG A 158 11.28 -10.22 -5.14
CA ARG A 158 12.32 -11.23 -5.29
C ARG A 158 11.85 -12.52 -4.63
N ARG A 159 11.67 -13.60 -5.42
CA ARG A 159 11.09 -14.85 -4.94
C ARG A 159 11.86 -15.45 -3.76
N SER A 160 13.19 -15.37 -3.77
CA SER A 160 14.03 -15.85 -2.67
C SER A 160 13.69 -15.21 -1.32
N VAL A 161 13.27 -13.96 -1.28
CA VAL A 161 12.85 -13.31 -0.02
C VAL A 161 11.66 -14.01 0.60
N LEU A 162 10.73 -14.49 -0.22
CA LEU A 162 9.56 -15.25 0.25
C LEU A 162 9.97 -16.68 0.68
N THR A 163 10.72 -17.39 -0.18
CA THR A 163 11.08 -18.79 0.06
C THR A 163 12.07 -18.96 1.21
N ASP A 164 13.10 -18.15 1.27
CA ASP A 164 14.19 -18.30 2.25
C ASP A 164 13.77 -17.90 3.67
N ASN A 165 12.71 -17.08 3.78
CA ASN A 165 12.16 -16.61 5.06
C ASN A 165 10.80 -17.23 5.39
N ASN A 166 10.32 -18.20 4.60
CA ASN A 166 9.00 -18.83 4.75
C ASN A 166 7.87 -17.81 4.86
N LEU A 167 7.87 -16.81 3.96
CA LEU A 167 6.89 -15.74 3.91
C LEU A 167 5.86 -15.99 2.80
N GLY A 168 4.61 -15.67 3.08
CA GLY A 168 3.49 -15.68 2.16
C GLY A 168 2.40 -14.73 2.63
N TYR A 169 1.34 -14.62 1.89
CA TYR A 169 0.15 -13.90 2.30
C TYR A 169 -0.56 -14.64 3.44
N ASP A 170 -1.08 -13.90 4.41
CA ASP A 170 -1.91 -14.48 5.48
C ASP A 170 -3.31 -14.77 4.92
N GLU A 171 -3.67 -16.06 4.86
CA GLU A 171 -4.93 -16.53 4.28
C GLU A 171 -6.14 -16.28 5.20
N SER A 172 -5.92 -15.84 6.43
CA SER A 172 -6.98 -15.41 7.35
C SER A 172 -7.44 -13.95 7.09
N LEU A 173 -6.73 -13.21 6.22
CA LEU A 173 -7.04 -11.82 5.92
C LEU A 173 -7.79 -11.69 4.60
N ASP A 174 -9.06 -11.31 4.66
CA ASP A 174 -9.88 -10.98 3.48
C ASP A 174 -9.48 -9.65 2.83
N CYS A 175 -8.84 -8.76 3.60
CA CYS A 175 -8.39 -7.45 3.15
C CYS A 175 -7.05 -7.09 3.81
N ALA A 176 -6.29 -6.15 3.20
CA ALA A 176 -5.01 -5.65 3.71
C ALA A 176 -3.87 -6.69 3.82
N GLN A 177 -4.02 -7.87 3.20
CA GLN A 177 -3.01 -8.93 3.17
C GLN A 177 -1.68 -8.48 2.55
N ASP A 178 -1.70 -7.51 1.66
CA ASP A 178 -0.52 -6.86 1.10
C ASP A 178 0.20 -6.00 2.14
N TYR A 179 -0.53 -5.19 2.91
CA TYR A 179 0.04 -4.38 3.98
C TYR A 179 0.70 -5.25 5.05
N ASP A 180 0.04 -6.32 5.47
CA ASP A 180 0.61 -7.31 6.38
C ASP A 180 1.92 -7.89 5.81
N LEU A 181 1.89 -8.38 4.57
CA LEU A 181 3.05 -8.98 3.93
C LEU A 181 4.23 -7.99 3.83
N TRP A 182 3.98 -6.74 3.45
CA TRP A 182 5.04 -5.72 3.38
C TRP A 182 5.65 -5.43 4.75
N THR A 183 4.87 -5.42 5.82
CA THR A 183 5.38 -5.22 7.18
C THR A 183 6.29 -6.37 7.62
N ARG A 184 5.97 -7.63 7.23
CA ARG A 184 6.78 -8.81 7.52
C ARG A 184 8.04 -8.85 6.65
N ILE A 185 7.92 -8.67 5.33
CA ILE A 185 9.05 -8.64 4.38
C ILE A 185 10.06 -7.55 4.75
N SER A 186 9.58 -6.39 5.20
CA SER A 186 10.46 -5.27 5.57
C SER A 186 11.50 -5.61 6.64
N ARG A 187 11.35 -6.71 7.37
CA ARG A 187 12.30 -7.17 8.38
C ARG A 187 13.50 -7.92 7.78
N HIS A 188 13.37 -8.39 6.56
CA HIS A 188 14.35 -9.28 5.91
C HIS A 188 15.09 -8.62 4.75
N THR A 189 14.54 -7.58 4.14
CA THR A 189 15.10 -6.95 2.95
C THR A 189 14.74 -5.48 2.86
N LYS A 190 15.39 -4.76 1.94
CA LYS A 190 15.00 -3.38 1.61
C LYS A 190 13.79 -3.35 0.68
N LEU A 191 13.00 -2.30 0.80
CA LEU A 191 11.84 -2.00 -0.03
C LEU A 191 12.10 -0.72 -0.82
N ALA A 192 11.54 -0.62 -2.02
CA ALA A 192 11.64 0.56 -2.86
C ALA A 192 10.34 0.80 -3.65
N ASN A 193 10.09 2.04 -4.07
CA ASN A 193 9.13 2.36 -5.11
C ASN A 193 9.80 3.22 -6.19
N LEU A 194 9.52 2.94 -7.45
CA LEU A 194 9.78 3.87 -8.55
C LEU A 194 8.74 5.00 -8.50
N ASP A 195 9.17 6.26 -8.60
CA ASP A 195 8.24 7.41 -8.53
C ASP A 195 7.34 7.51 -9.77
N GLU A 196 7.70 6.82 -10.83
CA GLU A 196 6.95 6.79 -12.09
C GLU A 196 5.69 5.93 -11.93
N PRO A 197 4.52 6.41 -12.39
CA PRO A 197 3.32 5.57 -12.44
C PRO A 197 3.44 4.57 -13.58
N LEU A 198 3.53 3.29 -13.24
CA LEU A 198 3.66 2.17 -14.19
C LEU A 198 2.47 1.21 -14.15
N VAL A 199 1.46 1.54 -13.36
CA VAL A 199 0.18 0.82 -13.27
C VAL A 199 -0.96 1.83 -13.31
N ARG A 200 -2.03 1.51 -14.04
CA ARG A 200 -3.33 2.16 -13.90
C ARG A 200 -4.16 1.30 -12.95
N TYR A 201 -4.47 1.86 -11.78
CA TYR A 201 -5.24 1.24 -10.72
C TYR A 201 -6.71 1.58 -10.88
N ARG A 202 -7.57 0.58 -11.04
CA ARG A 202 -9.00 0.79 -11.25
C ARG A 202 -9.74 0.93 -9.94
N VAL A 203 -10.48 2.03 -9.81
CA VAL A 203 -11.41 2.25 -8.67
C VAL A 203 -12.83 2.03 -9.15
N HIS A 204 -13.50 1.04 -8.59
CA HIS A 204 -14.91 0.74 -8.89
C HIS A 204 -15.62 0.18 -7.65
N LYS A 205 -16.97 0.26 -7.67
CA LYS A 205 -17.80 -0.11 -6.52
C LYS A 205 -17.70 -1.57 -6.07
N PHE A 206 -17.23 -2.46 -6.94
CA PHE A 206 -17.10 -3.90 -6.68
C PHE A 206 -15.68 -4.33 -6.32
N GLY A 207 -14.73 -3.42 -6.27
CA GLY A 207 -13.35 -3.70 -5.84
C GLY A 207 -13.28 -3.92 -4.32
N ILE A 208 -12.42 -4.84 -3.87
CA ILE A 208 -12.22 -5.15 -2.44
C ILE A 208 -12.01 -3.86 -1.61
N THR A 209 -11.27 -2.90 -2.14
CA THR A 209 -11.01 -1.62 -1.48
C THR A 209 -12.27 -0.75 -1.30
N GLY A 210 -13.30 -0.92 -2.15
CA GLY A 210 -14.55 -0.16 -2.12
C GLY A 210 -15.71 -0.87 -1.44
N THR A 211 -15.66 -2.19 -1.34
CA THR A 211 -16.80 -3.02 -0.90
C THR A 211 -16.68 -3.58 0.51
N THR A 212 -15.50 -3.48 1.15
CA THR A 212 -15.28 -4.02 2.49
C THR A 212 -15.58 -2.95 3.53
N PRO A 213 -16.80 -2.90 4.11
CA PRO A 213 -17.18 -1.94 5.15
C PRO A 213 -16.31 -2.08 6.41
N GLU A 214 -15.84 -3.32 6.68
CA GLU A 214 -15.06 -3.73 7.85
C GLU A 214 -13.54 -3.64 7.60
N LYS A 215 -13.12 -2.86 6.62
CA LYS A 215 -11.69 -2.71 6.27
C LYS A 215 -10.83 -2.37 7.49
N ASP A 216 -11.35 -1.56 8.41
CA ASP A 216 -10.63 -1.17 9.62
C ASP A 216 -10.36 -2.37 10.54
N ASP A 217 -11.22 -3.42 10.52
CA ASP A 217 -11.03 -4.62 11.32
C ASP A 217 -9.80 -5.41 10.89
N PHE A 218 -9.45 -5.39 9.60
CA PHE A 218 -8.24 -6.04 9.09
C PHE A 218 -6.98 -5.16 9.19
N VAL A 219 -7.12 -3.86 8.98
CA VAL A 219 -5.99 -2.91 9.01
C VAL A 219 -5.54 -2.61 10.44
N THR A 220 -6.48 -2.50 11.37
CA THR A 220 -6.20 -2.16 12.77
C THR A 220 -5.26 -3.15 13.46
N PRO A 221 -5.44 -4.49 13.38
CA PRO A 221 -4.50 -5.44 13.96
C PRO A 221 -3.07 -5.28 13.45
N ILE A 222 -2.90 -5.00 12.14
CA ILE A 222 -1.58 -4.80 11.53
C ILE A 222 -0.93 -3.53 12.10
N ARG A 223 -1.67 -2.42 12.21
CA ARG A 223 -1.19 -1.17 12.81
C ARG A 223 -0.79 -1.35 14.27
N LEU A 224 -1.60 -2.08 15.03
CA LEU A 224 -1.30 -2.38 16.44
C LEU A 224 -0.07 -3.29 16.57
N ALA A 225 0.13 -4.24 15.67
CA ALA A 225 1.35 -5.04 15.63
C ALA A 225 2.59 -4.17 15.36
N GLN A 226 2.47 -3.12 14.52
CA GLN A 226 3.56 -2.15 14.33
C GLN A 226 3.76 -1.27 15.57
N LEU A 227 2.69 -0.81 16.22
CA LEU A 227 2.75 0.00 17.45
C LEU A 227 3.45 -0.76 18.58
N ARG A 228 3.11 -2.04 18.79
CA ARG A 228 3.71 -2.90 19.81
C ARG A 228 5.22 -3.10 19.68
N ARG A 229 5.80 -2.78 18.54
CA ARG A 229 7.27 -2.76 18.36
C ARG A 229 7.95 -1.59 19.10
N LEU A 230 7.23 -0.50 19.34
CA LEU A 230 7.71 0.64 20.11
C LEU A 230 7.17 0.63 21.54
N ILE A 231 5.95 0.15 21.70
CA ILE A 231 5.20 0.14 22.96
C ILE A 231 4.60 -1.26 23.09
N PRO A 232 5.24 -2.20 23.79
CA PRO A 232 4.80 -3.59 23.84
C PRO A 232 3.38 -3.77 24.36
N GLU A 233 2.99 -2.99 25.37
CA GLU A 233 1.67 -3.02 26.01
C GLU A 233 1.03 -1.62 25.97
N PRO A 234 0.52 -1.17 24.81
CA PRO A 234 -0.13 0.13 24.73
C PRO A 234 -1.47 0.12 25.47
N SER A 235 -1.76 1.17 26.23
CA SER A 235 -3.07 1.37 26.85
C SER A 235 -4.15 1.67 25.81
N ASP A 236 -5.43 1.55 26.19
CA ASP A 236 -6.57 1.84 25.30
C ASP A 236 -6.54 3.30 24.80
N ASP A 237 -6.08 4.25 25.64
CA ASP A 237 -5.94 5.65 25.24
C ASP A 237 -4.82 5.83 24.20
N GLU A 238 -3.70 5.14 24.34
CA GLU A 238 -2.59 5.13 23.40
C GLU A 238 -3.00 4.49 22.06
N VAL A 239 -3.73 3.37 22.11
CA VAL A 239 -4.31 2.73 20.94
C VAL A 239 -5.23 3.70 20.21
N ARG A 240 -6.16 4.35 20.92
CA ARG A 240 -7.09 5.32 20.34
C ARG A 240 -6.36 6.50 19.71
N ALA A 241 -5.38 7.08 20.40
CA ALA A 241 -4.58 8.18 19.88
C ALA A 241 -3.80 7.79 18.62
N HIS A 242 -3.25 6.56 18.60
CA HIS A 242 -2.54 6.03 17.42
C HIS A 242 -3.46 5.87 16.21
N LEU A 243 -4.61 5.24 16.37
CA LEU A 243 -5.58 5.03 15.30
C LEU A 243 -6.15 6.34 14.78
N ASN A 244 -6.44 7.31 15.65
CA ASN A 244 -6.86 8.65 15.24
C ASN A 244 -5.81 9.32 14.32
N LEU A 245 -4.53 9.16 14.63
CA LEU A 245 -3.44 9.71 13.79
C LEU A 245 -3.25 8.92 12.49
N CYS A 246 -3.42 7.58 12.53
CA CYS A 246 -3.31 6.71 11.36
C CYS A 246 -4.36 7.04 10.29
N GLU A 247 -5.59 7.28 10.69
CA GLU A 247 -6.75 7.40 9.81
C GLU A 247 -7.19 8.85 9.60
N SER A 248 -6.59 9.81 10.34
CA SER A 248 -7.08 11.18 10.43
C SER A 248 -8.57 11.19 10.79
N ARG A 249 -8.96 10.38 11.81
CA ARG A 249 -10.35 10.31 12.27
C ARG A 249 -10.83 11.68 12.75
N ARG A 250 -12.08 11.99 12.46
CA ARG A 250 -12.68 13.21 12.97
C ARG A 250 -12.92 13.07 14.47
N VAL A 251 -12.50 14.08 15.22
CA VAL A 251 -12.71 14.17 16.67
C VAL A 251 -13.63 15.35 17.00
N GLU A 252 -14.42 15.21 18.05
CA GLU A 252 -15.42 16.20 18.43
C GLU A 252 -14.92 17.12 19.58
N LYS A 253 -13.94 16.65 20.35
CA LYS A 253 -13.42 17.40 21.50
C LYS A 253 -12.09 18.06 21.17
N ARG A 254 -11.92 19.30 21.66
CA ARG A 254 -10.65 20.05 21.52
C ARG A 254 -9.47 19.38 22.23
N SER A 255 -9.72 18.65 23.31
CA SER A 255 -8.70 17.87 24.02
C SER A 255 -8.06 16.82 23.12
N GLU A 256 -8.86 16.10 22.32
CA GLU A 256 -8.37 15.05 21.43
C GLU A 256 -7.40 15.59 20.35
N LEU A 257 -7.53 16.87 19.99
CA LEU A 257 -6.57 17.54 19.11
C LEU A 257 -5.21 17.75 19.81
N ALA A 258 -5.22 18.08 21.09
CA ALA A 258 -4.00 18.19 21.90
C ALA A 258 -3.38 16.80 22.15
N ASP A 259 -4.21 15.79 22.40
CA ASP A 259 -3.79 14.41 22.60
C ASP A 259 -3.06 13.85 21.37
N ALA A 260 -3.55 14.13 20.16
CA ALA A 260 -2.89 13.72 18.91
C ALA A 260 -1.47 14.33 18.75
N ILE A 261 -1.26 15.55 19.24
CA ILE A 261 0.06 16.20 19.23
C ILE A 261 0.97 15.58 20.28
N GLY A 262 0.47 15.42 21.52
CA GLY A 262 1.19 14.73 22.59
C GLY A 262 1.60 13.32 22.16
N TRP A 263 0.68 12.60 21.49
CA TRP A 263 0.94 11.28 20.95
C TRP A 263 2.05 11.26 19.89
N ALA A 264 2.06 12.23 18.97
CA ALA A 264 3.12 12.31 17.97
C ALA A 264 4.50 12.53 18.60
N HIS A 265 4.61 13.35 19.64
CA HIS A 265 5.85 13.53 20.41
C HIS A 265 6.24 12.27 21.17
N PHE A 266 5.28 11.64 21.83
CA PHE A 266 5.50 10.40 22.56
C PHE A 266 6.05 9.29 21.65
N LEU A 267 5.51 9.12 20.45
CA LEU A 267 6.03 8.16 19.46
C LEU A 267 7.47 8.49 19.04
N GLN A 268 7.81 9.78 18.89
CA GLN A 268 9.18 10.21 18.61
C GLN A 268 10.13 9.82 19.75
N GLU A 269 9.76 10.10 21.00
CA GLU A 269 10.56 9.76 22.17
C GLU A 269 10.74 8.24 22.32
N LYS A 270 9.66 7.47 22.09
CA LYS A 270 9.72 6.00 22.12
C LYS A 270 10.62 5.43 21.04
N ASN A 271 10.58 5.98 19.81
CA ASN A 271 11.49 5.55 18.76
C ASN A 271 12.97 5.83 19.11
N LEU A 272 13.27 6.96 19.75
CA LEU A 272 14.61 7.28 20.23
C LEU A 272 15.05 6.32 21.34
N ALA A 273 14.19 6.11 22.34
CA ALA A 273 14.46 5.25 23.49
C ALA A 273 14.66 3.78 23.09
N ALA A 274 13.95 3.31 22.07
CA ALA A 274 14.10 1.95 21.51
C ALA A 274 15.31 1.78 20.56
N GLY A 275 16.22 2.75 20.50
CA GLY A 275 17.39 2.70 19.63
C GLY A 275 17.09 2.98 18.14
N ARG A 276 16.01 3.70 17.86
CA ARG A 276 15.58 4.14 16.50
C ARG A 276 15.27 2.99 15.55
N PRO A 277 14.40 2.05 15.88
CA PRO A 277 14.00 0.96 14.98
C PRO A 277 13.32 1.47 13.70
N LEU A 278 12.80 2.71 13.73
CA LEU A 278 12.31 3.44 12.57
C LEU A 278 13.30 4.57 12.21
N PRO A 279 13.62 4.78 10.94
CA PRO A 279 14.53 5.84 10.48
C PRO A 279 14.04 7.22 10.93
N GLU A 280 14.81 7.91 11.78
CA GLU A 280 14.38 9.09 12.52
C GLU A 280 13.86 10.21 11.63
N LYS A 281 14.63 10.58 10.59
CA LYS A 281 14.28 11.68 9.68
C LYS A 281 12.97 11.41 8.95
N GLU A 282 12.82 10.22 8.39
CA GLU A 282 11.66 9.81 7.62
C GLU A 282 10.43 9.58 8.53
N PHE A 283 10.66 9.07 9.72
CA PHE A 283 9.61 8.90 10.72
C PHE A 283 9.06 10.25 11.21
N LEU A 284 9.94 11.23 11.46
CA LEU A 284 9.53 12.60 11.77
C LEU A 284 8.75 13.25 10.63
N ALA A 285 9.16 13.03 9.39
CA ALA A 285 8.45 13.55 8.22
C ALA A 285 7.05 12.93 8.10
N GLU A 286 6.91 11.62 8.32
CA GLU A 286 5.63 10.91 8.30
C GLU A 286 4.72 11.37 9.45
N LEU A 287 5.21 11.45 10.68
CA LEU A 287 4.49 11.98 11.84
C LEU A 287 3.98 13.41 11.57
N SER A 288 4.86 14.26 11.05
CA SER A 288 4.52 15.64 10.71
C SER A 288 3.44 15.73 9.64
N GLY A 289 3.53 14.90 8.61
CA GLY A 289 2.54 14.82 7.54
C GLY A 289 1.17 14.39 8.05
N ARG A 290 1.13 13.38 8.92
CA ARG A 290 -0.11 12.89 9.54
C ARG A 290 -0.72 13.89 10.51
N LEU A 291 0.11 14.49 11.36
CA LEU A 291 -0.36 15.54 12.26
C LEU A 291 -0.92 16.74 11.47
N PHE A 292 -0.29 17.10 10.36
CA PHE A 292 -0.84 18.13 9.47
C PHE A 292 -2.19 17.72 8.87
N ALA A 293 -2.30 16.50 8.33
CA ALA A 293 -3.55 15.99 7.78
C ALA A 293 -4.66 15.98 8.84
N PHE A 294 -4.35 15.52 10.05
CA PHE A 294 -5.25 15.53 11.18
C PHE A 294 -5.69 16.95 11.55
N CYS A 295 -4.77 17.89 11.75
CA CYS A 295 -5.10 19.29 12.07
C CYS A 295 -5.89 19.96 10.94
N ARG A 296 -5.62 19.63 9.67
CA ARG A 296 -6.35 20.14 8.51
C ARG A 296 -7.80 19.64 8.46
N LEU A 297 -8.07 18.45 8.93
CA LEU A 297 -9.44 17.93 9.06
C LEU A 297 -10.22 18.69 10.13
N HIS A 298 -9.53 19.19 11.15
CA HIS A 298 -10.13 19.82 12.33
C HIS A 298 -10.09 21.36 12.30
N THR A 299 -10.10 21.97 11.12
CA THR A 299 -10.13 23.43 10.96
C THR A 299 -11.38 24.09 11.55
N HIS A 300 -12.45 23.33 11.82
CA HIS A 300 -13.64 23.80 12.53
C HIS A 300 -13.33 24.23 13.99
N PHE A 301 -12.25 23.73 14.60
CA PHE A 301 -11.74 24.24 15.89
C PHE A 301 -11.02 25.58 15.77
N GLY A 302 -10.93 26.15 14.57
CA GLY A 302 -10.38 27.47 14.28
C GLY A 302 -8.87 27.55 14.52
N MET A 303 -8.42 28.70 15.00
CA MET A 303 -7.00 28.97 15.23
C MET A 303 -6.31 28.02 16.23
N LEU A 304 -7.09 27.23 16.99
CA LEU A 304 -6.52 26.21 17.86
C LEU A 304 -5.76 25.14 17.07
N ALA A 305 -6.34 24.64 15.97
CA ALA A 305 -5.67 23.66 15.10
C ALA A 305 -4.36 24.21 14.51
N TRP A 306 -4.36 25.46 14.05
CA TRP A 306 -3.16 26.11 13.54
C TRP A 306 -2.08 26.29 14.62
N ARG A 307 -2.45 26.84 15.78
CA ARG A 307 -1.51 27.09 16.87
C ARG A 307 -0.88 25.79 17.39
N ASN A 308 -1.69 24.76 17.57
CA ASN A 308 -1.24 23.47 18.03
C ASN A 308 -0.26 22.83 17.02
N PHE A 309 -0.60 22.84 15.73
CA PHE A 309 0.32 22.35 14.71
C PHE A 309 1.65 23.12 14.70
N ARG A 310 1.62 24.46 14.74
CA ARG A 310 2.85 25.28 14.77
C ARG A 310 3.70 25.06 16.00
N LYS A 311 3.08 24.96 17.18
CA LYS A 311 3.78 24.77 18.45
C LYS A 311 4.34 23.37 18.63
N SER A 312 3.86 22.38 17.85
CA SER A 312 4.31 21.00 17.95
C SER A 312 5.80 20.80 17.61
N GLY A 313 6.52 21.79 17.08
CA GLY A 313 7.89 21.59 16.58
C GLY A 313 7.96 20.73 15.31
N LEU A 314 7.06 19.75 15.16
CA LEU A 314 6.97 18.86 13.99
C LEU A 314 6.59 19.62 12.71
N SER A 315 5.97 20.79 12.82
CA SER A 315 5.58 21.64 11.67
C SER A 315 6.75 22.00 10.74
N ARG A 316 7.99 21.93 11.21
CA ARG A 316 9.20 22.20 10.42
C ARG A 316 9.56 21.03 9.49
N SER A 317 9.29 19.82 9.94
CA SER A 317 9.57 18.58 9.18
C SER A 317 8.40 18.16 8.28
N ALA A 318 7.26 18.86 8.33
CA ALA A 318 6.11 18.53 7.52
C ALA A 318 6.36 18.79 6.02
N PRO A 319 6.10 17.81 5.13
CA PRO A 319 6.29 17.95 3.69
C PRO A 319 5.20 18.83 3.06
N MET A 320 5.21 20.11 3.40
CA MET A 320 4.20 21.08 2.96
C MET A 320 4.85 22.21 2.18
N ASN A 321 4.22 22.60 1.07
CA ASN A 321 4.55 23.83 0.38
C ASN A 321 3.86 25.05 1.02
N ILE A 322 4.34 26.25 0.64
CA ILE A 322 3.84 27.53 1.16
C ILE A 322 2.33 27.69 0.91
N SER A 323 1.85 27.30 -0.27
CA SER A 323 0.41 27.41 -0.63
C SER A 323 -0.46 26.54 0.31
N GLN A 324 0.00 25.34 0.65
CA GLN A 324 -0.71 24.46 1.61
C GLN A 324 -0.76 25.09 3.01
N ARG A 325 0.32 25.74 3.45
CA ARG A 325 0.38 26.44 4.74
C ARG A 325 -0.59 27.62 4.78
N ILE A 326 -0.62 28.43 3.75
CA ILE A 326 -1.54 29.57 3.63
C ILE A 326 -3.00 29.09 3.62
N ARG A 327 -3.33 28.07 2.81
CA ARG A 327 -4.69 27.51 2.75
C ARG A 327 -5.13 26.93 4.10
N PHE A 328 -4.24 26.26 4.80
CA PHE A 328 -4.56 25.71 6.12
C PHE A 328 -4.81 26.84 7.13
N PHE A 329 -3.97 27.88 7.16
CA PHE A 329 -4.17 29.05 8.01
C PHE A 329 -5.52 29.73 7.72
N ALA A 330 -5.83 30.01 6.46
CA ALA A 330 -7.08 30.62 6.05
C ALA A 330 -8.31 29.80 6.48
N LYS A 331 -8.26 28.47 6.31
CA LYS A 331 -9.33 27.58 6.77
C LYS A 331 -9.52 27.60 8.29
N CYS A 332 -8.42 27.66 9.05
CA CYS A 332 -8.49 27.81 10.51
C CYS A 332 -9.09 29.18 10.91
N LEU A 333 -8.72 30.26 10.22
CA LEU A 333 -9.26 31.59 10.52
C LEU A 333 -10.78 31.64 10.30
N LEU A 334 -11.25 31.00 9.21
CA LEU A 334 -12.67 30.95 8.83
C LEU A 334 -13.46 29.85 9.58
N LYS A 335 -12.84 29.07 10.47
CA LYS A 335 -13.42 27.88 11.10
C LYS A 335 -14.10 26.94 10.08
N TYR A 336 -13.44 26.76 8.95
CA TYR A 336 -13.98 26.01 7.84
C TYR A 336 -14.20 24.54 8.23
N ASP A 337 -15.42 24.03 8.03
CA ASP A 337 -15.76 22.64 8.22
C ASP A 337 -15.76 21.90 6.87
N SER A 338 -14.78 20.99 6.68
CA SER A 338 -14.63 20.23 5.44
C SER A 338 -15.68 19.11 5.29
N SER A 339 -16.46 18.80 6.33
CA SER A 339 -17.50 17.75 6.28
C SER A 339 -18.83 18.25 5.75
N ARG A 340 -18.98 19.54 5.51
CA ARG A 340 -20.21 20.14 4.98
C ARG A 340 -20.29 20.18 3.45
N ARG A 341 -19.52 19.30 2.76
CA ARG A 341 -19.58 19.13 1.31
C ARG A 341 -20.03 17.75 0.91
#